data_355aa163042cecf7443d554e184aa8c9
#
_entry.id   355aa163042cecf7443d554e184aa8c9
#
_cell.length_a   1.000
_cell.length_b   1.000
_cell.length_c   1.000
_cell.angle_alpha   90.00
_cell.angle_beta   90.00
_cell.angle_gamma   90.00
#
_symmetry.space_group_name_H-M   'P 1'
#
loop_
_entity.id
_entity.type
_entity.pdbx_description
1 polymer ?
#
loop_
_entity_poly.entity_id
_entity_poly.type
_entity_poly.pdbx_seq_one_letter_code
_entity_poly.pdbx_strand_id
1 'polypeptide(L)'
;MSSFFTADFVALVIRVGTPLMFCSMSAYVAALAGIPNIAVEGIMLFGALFGVYFSALFSSAWLGLLGVIGVGVVLALVLAFFTMKMKADPIMIGIALNLFATDFSVWLLLVWTGSKGTTANLPSKVLPTVDIPFIKDIPVRG
;
A
#
# COMPACT_ATOMS: atom_id res chain seq x y z
N MET A 1 16.55 14.67 -27.07
CA MET A 1 17.08 14.14 -25.79
C MET A 1 16.80 15.06 -24.58
N SER A 2 16.12 16.17 -24.75
CA SER A 2 15.80 17.11 -23.65
C SER A 2 14.44 16.90 -22.98
N SER A 3 13.69 15.88 -23.37
CA SER A 3 12.35 15.62 -22.84
C SER A 3 12.32 14.68 -21.62
N PHE A 4 13.46 14.19 -21.14
CA PHE A 4 13.52 13.28 -20.00
C PHE A 4 13.47 13.98 -18.63
N PHE A 5 13.70 15.28 -18.57
CA PHE A 5 13.62 16.09 -17.35
C PHE A 5 12.43 17.06 -17.39
N THR A 6 11.31 16.58 -17.81
CA THR A 6 10.05 17.33 -17.74
C THR A 6 9.50 17.29 -16.30
N ALA A 7 8.72 18.30 -15.90
CA ALA A 7 8.04 18.36 -14.61
C ALA A 7 7.22 17.07 -14.35
N ASP A 8 6.67 16.47 -15.39
CA ASP A 8 5.94 15.20 -15.33
C ASP A 8 6.80 14.02 -14.90
N PHE A 9 8.07 13.97 -15.34
CA PHE A 9 9.01 12.93 -14.91
C PHE A 9 9.32 13.04 -13.42
N VAL A 10 9.58 14.26 -12.94
CA VAL A 10 9.84 14.51 -11.51
C VAL A 10 8.62 14.16 -10.67
N ALA A 11 7.43 14.55 -11.11
CA ALA A 11 6.18 14.21 -10.44
C ALA A 11 5.96 12.69 -10.38
N LEU A 12 6.25 11.97 -11.47
CA LEU A 12 6.17 10.50 -11.50
C LEU A 12 7.16 9.86 -10.52
N VAL A 13 8.41 10.33 -10.49
CA VAL A 13 9.44 9.83 -9.56
C VAL A 13 9.00 10.03 -8.10
N ILE A 14 8.48 11.20 -7.74
CA ILE A 14 7.99 11.49 -6.39
C ILE A 14 6.79 10.58 -6.07
N ARG A 15 5.85 10.44 -7.00
CA ARG A 15 4.64 9.62 -6.81
C ARG A 15 4.96 8.15 -6.55
N VAL A 16 5.92 7.58 -7.28
CA VAL A 16 6.35 6.18 -7.11
C VAL A 16 7.32 6.03 -5.93
N GLY A 17 8.18 7.01 -5.71
CA GLY A 17 9.18 6.97 -4.64
C GLY A 17 8.59 7.12 -3.24
N THR A 18 7.51 7.91 -3.07
CA THR A 18 6.89 8.15 -1.77
C THR A 18 6.47 6.87 -1.03
N PRO A 19 5.68 5.95 -1.63
CA PRO A 19 5.33 4.69 -0.97
C PRO A 19 6.55 3.86 -0.58
N LEU A 20 7.57 3.80 -1.45
CA LEU A 20 8.79 3.05 -1.20
C LEU A 20 9.59 3.62 -0.02
N MET A 21 9.64 4.94 0.11
CA MET A 21 10.26 5.61 1.26
C MET A 21 9.54 5.26 2.57
N PHE A 22 8.21 5.31 2.60
CA PHE A 22 7.45 4.90 3.79
C PHE A 22 7.64 3.43 4.14
N CYS A 23 7.66 2.55 3.14
CA CYS A 23 7.94 1.13 3.34
C CYS A 23 9.34 0.88 3.92
N SER A 24 10.36 1.57 3.40
CA SER A 24 11.74 1.42 3.89
C SER A 24 11.89 1.93 5.33
N MET A 25 11.25 3.05 5.67
CA MET A 25 11.23 3.56 7.05
C MET A 25 10.51 2.60 8.00
N SER A 26 9.37 2.03 7.59
CA SER A 26 8.65 1.03 8.38
C SER A 26 9.50 -0.21 8.62
N ALA A 27 10.16 -0.74 7.59
CA ALA A 27 11.06 -1.88 7.72
C ALA A 27 12.27 -1.57 8.62
N TYR A 28 12.82 -0.36 8.52
CA TYR A 28 13.94 0.08 9.37
C TYR A 28 13.54 0.14 10.86
N VAL A 29 12.40 0.74 11.18
CA VAL A 29 11.90 0.79 12.56
C VAL A 29 11.66 -0.60 13.12
N ALA A 30 11.09 -1.51 12.33
CA ALA A 30 10.89 -2.90 12.73
C ALA A 30 12.22 -3.64 12.97
N ALA A 31 13.22 -3.40 12.13
CA ALA A 31 14.56 -3.95 12.31
C ALA A 31 15.24 -3.46 13.59
N LEU A 32 15.08 -2.17 13.93
CA LEU A 32 15.58 -1.61 15.21
C LEU A 32 14.88 -2.25 16.42
N ALA A 33 13.63 -2.67 16.30
CA ALA A 33 12.91 -3.41 17.33
C ALA A 33 13.34 -4.89 17.43
N GLY A 34 14.29 -5.33 16.60
CA GLY A 34 14.79 -6.70 16.58
C GLY A 34 13.93 -7.69 15.80
N ILE A 35 12.90 -7.23 15.11
CA ILE A 35 11.99 -8.06 14.29
C ILE A 35 12.00 -7.52 12.85
N PRO A 36 12.92 -8.01 11.98
CA PRO A 36 12.96 -7.55 10.59
C PRO A 36 11.64 -7.88 9.90
N ASN A 37 10.96 -6.84 9.40
CA ASN A 37 9.68 -6.99 8.73
C ASN A 37 9.88 -7.12 7.22
N ILE A 38 9.92 -8.34 6.72
CA ILE A 38 9.96 -8.64 5.28
C ILE A 38 8.55 -8.63 4.66
N ALA A 39 7.49 -8.68 5.49
CA ALA A 39 6.10 -8.69 5.02
C ALA A 39 5.60 -7.34 4.48
N VAL A 40 6.45 -6.31 4.40
CA VAL A 40 6.07 -4.95 4.00
C VAL A 40 5.42 -4.91 2.62
N GLU A 41 5.92 -5.72 1.67
CA GLU A 41 5.36 -5.82 0.32
C GLU A 41 3.92 -6.35 0.34
N GLY A 42 3.67 -7.42 1.06
CA GLY A 42 2.33 -8.00 1.22
C GLY A 42 1.37 -7.06 1.94
N ILE A 43 1.84 -6.35 2.96
CA ILE A 43 1.05 -5.35 3.69
C ILE A 43 0.68 -4.19 2.75
N MET A 44 1.61 -3.74 1.92
CA MET A 44 1.37 -2.69 0.93
C MET A 44 0.34 -3.13 -0.12
N LEU A 45 0.46 -4.36 -0.62
CA LEU A 45 -0.48 -4.92 -1.61
C LEU A 45 -1.90 -5.04 -1.04
N PHE A 46 -2.04 -5.59 0.17
CA PHE A 46 -3.34 -5.64 0.85
C PHE A 46 -3.88 -4.23 1.15
N GLY A 47 -3.02 -3.32 1.58
CA GLY A 47 -3.40 -1.93 1.81
C GLY A 47 -3.98 -1.29 0.56
N ALA A 48 -3.32 -1.46 -0.59
CA ALA A 48 -3.81 -0.95 -1.86
C ALA A 48 -5.16 -1.56 -2.26
N LEU A 49 -5.29 -2.89 -2.17
CA LEU A 49 -6.51 -3.60 -2.53
C LEU A 49 -7.70 -3.20 -1.64
N PHE A 50 -7.53 -3.30 -0.33
CA PHE A 50 -8.61 -3.00 0.62
C PHE A 50 -8.93 -1.50 0.68
N GLY A 51 -7.94 -0.63 0.41
CA GLY A 51 -8.17 0.81 0.30
C GLY A 51 -9.14 1.15 -0.83
N VAL A 52 -8.91 0.58 -2.02
CA VAL A 52 -9.83 0.73 -3.16
C VAL A 52 -11.20 0.13 -2.84
N TYR A 53 -11.23 -1.07 -2.27
CA TYR A 53 -12.48 -1.77 -1.94
C TYR A 53 -13.34 -1.00 -0.93
N PHE A 54 -12.76 -0.58 0.20
CA PHE A 54 -13.50 0.20 1.21
C PHE A 54 -13.89 1.58 0.69
N SER A 55 -13.04 2.23 -0.11
CA SER A 55 -13.38 3.50 -0.75
C SER A 55 -14.58 3.35 -1.70
N ALA A 56 -14.64 2.26 -2.45
CA ALA A 56 -15.77 1.96 -3.34
C ALA A 56 -17.04 1.62 -2.54
N LEU A 57 -16.93 0.79 -1.50
CA LEU A 57 -18.05 0.32 -0.70
C LEU A 57 -18.74 1.48 0.05
N PHE A 58 -17.96 2.35 0.69
CA PHE A 58 -18.48 3.46 1.49
C PHE A 58 -18.60 4.78 0.71
N SER A 59 -18.24 4.78 -0.55
CA SER A 59 -18.19 5.99 -1.41
C SER A 59 -17.45 7.17 -0.76
N SER A 60 -16.46 6.87 0.08
CA SER A 60 -15.68 7.85 0.83
C SER A 60 -14.20 7.45 0.88
N ALA A 61 -13.32 8.35 0.47
CA ALA A 61 -11.88 8.12 0.52
C ALA A 61 -11.34 8.04 1.96
N TRP A 62 -11.96 8.75 2.91
CA TRP A 62 -11.58 8.72 4.32
C TRP A 62 -11.85 7.37 4.98
N LEU A 63 -13.00 6.77 4.68
CA LEU A 63 -13.33 5.42 5.15
C LEU A 63 -12.44 4.36 4.49
N GLY A 64 -12.04 4.58 3.23
CA GLY A 64 -11.02 3.77 2.57
C GLY A 64 -9.69 3.80 3.33
N LEU A 65 -9.23 4.98 3.73
CA LEU A 65 -8.00 5.15 4.51
C LEU A 65 -8.06 4.45 5.88
N LEU A 66 -9.16 4.61 6.60
CA LEU A 66 -9.37 3.90 7.89
C LEU A 66 -9.38 2.38 7.71
N GLY A 67 -9.97 1.89 6.61
CA GLY A 67 -9.96 0.47 6.26
C GLY A 67 -8.55 -0.06 6.03
N VAL A 68 -7.70 0.70 5.31
CA VAL A 68 -6.28 0.35 5.10
C VAL A 68 -5.53 0.24 6.41
N ILE A 69 -5.72 1.22 7.30
CA ILE A 69 -5.07 1.20 8.63
C ILE A 69 -5.50 -0.04 9.41
N GLY A 70 -6.80 -0.37 9.41
CA GLY A 70 -7.34 -1.57 10.06
C GLY A 70 -6.71 -2.86 9.54
N VAL A 71 -6.64 -3.02 8.22
CA VAL A 71 -6.01 -4.19 7.59
C VAL A 71 -4.51 -4.26 7.92
N GLY A 72 -3.80 -3.14 7.86
CA GLY A 72 -2.39 -3.07 8.24
C GLY A 72 -2.14 -3.51 9.69
N VAL A 73 -2.98 -3.04 10.62
CA VAL A 73 -2.91 -3.44 12.04
C VAL A 73 -3.16 -4.94 12.20
N VAL A 74 -4.15 -5.51 11.52
CA VAL A 74 -4.43 -6.95 11.59
C VAL A 74 -3.24 -7.77 11.12
N LEU A 75 -2.64 -7.41 9.98
CA LEU A 75 -1.47 -8.11 9.45
C LEU A 75 -0.25 -7.96 10.36
N ALA A 76 -0.04 -6.79 10.94
CA ALA A 76 1.02 -6.56 11.92
C ALA A 76 0.82 -7.41 13.19
N LEU A 77 -0.42 -7.54 13.68
CA LEU A 77 -0.74 -8.41 14.82
C LEU A 77 -0.52 -9.89 14.50
N VAL A 78 -0.85 -10.33 13.28
CA VAL A 78 -0.56 -11.70 12.83
C VAL A 78 0.94 -11.96 12.84
N LEU A 79 1.74 -11.07 12.24
CA LEU A 79 3.19 -11.18 12.27
C LEU A 79 3.74 -11.20 13.70
N ALA A 80 3.30 -10.29 14.55
CA ALA A 80 3.71 -10.21 15.95
C ALA A 80 3.33 -11.48 16.75
N PHE A 81 2.14 -12.01 16.53
CA PHE A 81 1.68 -13.23 17.21
C PHE A 81 2.57 -14.43 16.88
N PHE A 82 2.84 -14.67 15.60
CA PHE A 82 3.69 -15.79 15.19
C PHE A 82 5.14 -15.61 15.65
N THR A 83 5.67 -14.39 15.57
CA THR A 83 7.05 -14.10 15.97
C THR A 83 7.24 -14.14 17.48
N MET A 84 6.36 -13.48 18.24
CA MET A 84 6.56 -13.32 19.68
C MET A 84 6.01 -14.51 20.48
N LYS A 85 4.82 -15.01 20.11
CA LYS A 85 4.17 -16.10 20.88
C LYS A 85 4.60 -17.47 20.43
N MET A 86 4.72 -17.69 19.14
CA MET A 86 5.15 -18.98 18.59
C MET A 86 6.67 -19.09 18.42
N LYS A 87 7.41 -17.99 18.64
CA LYS A 87 8.87 -17.92 18.47
C LYS A 87 9.34 -18.39 17.08
N ALA A 88 8.51 -18.20 16.08
CA ALA A 88 8.85 -18.53 14.71
C ALA A 88 9.77 -17.44 14.12
N ASP A 89 10.58 -17.83 13.13
CA ASP A 89 11.50 -16.92 12.47
C ASP A 89 10.71 -15.82 11.73
N PRO A 90 10.91 -14.52 12.05
CA PRO A 90 10.20 -13.42 11.42
C PRO A 90 10.42 -13.34 9.91
N ILE A 91 11.56 -13.80 9.40
CA ILE A 91 11.87 -13.83 7.97
C ILE A 91 10.96 -14.82 7.25
N MET A 92 10.84 -16.04 7.80
CA MET A 92 9.96 -17.08 7.23
C MET A 92 8.50 -16.64 7.22
N ILE A 93 8.03 -16.04 8.32
CA ILE A 93 6.65 -15.55 8.40
C ILE A 93 6.42 -14.40 7.41
N GLY A 94 7.40 -13.50 7.29
CA GLY A 94 7.33 -12.39 6.33
C GLY A 94 7.20 -12.85 4.89
N ILE A 95 7.98 -13.84 4.47
CA ILE A 95 7.90 -14.44 3.14
C ILE A 95 6.54 -15.13 2.93
N ALA A 96 6.09 -15.91 3.93
CA ALA A 96 4.78 -16.58 3.85
C ALA A 96 3.63 -15.57 3.74
N LEU A 97 3.67 -14.45 4.49
CA LEU A 97 2.70 -13.38 4.38
C LEU A 97 2.71 -12.70 3.01
N ASN A 98 3.88 -12.47 2.42
CA ASN A 98 3.98 -11.88 1.08
C ASN A 98 3.36 -12.78 0.02
N LEU A 99 3.68 -14.08 0.04
CA LEU A 99 3.09 -15.05 -0.89
C LEU A 99 1.57 -15.13 -0.71
N PHE A 100 1.12 -15.26 0.54
CA PHE A 100 -0.31 -15.28 0.85
C PHE A 100 -1.01 -13.99 0.36
N ALA A 101 -0.42 -12.82 0.63
CA ALA A 101 -0.98 -11.54 0.21
C ALA A 101 -1.12 -11.44 -1.31
N THR A 102 -0.12 -11.92 -2.05
CA THR A 102 -0.12 -11.89 -3.52
C THR A 102 -1.23 -12.76 -4.09
N ASP A 103 -1.28 -14.03 -3.72
CA ASP A 103 -2.24 -14.99 -4.27
C ASP A 103 -3.67 -14.69 -3.82
N PHE A 104 -3.84 -14.34 -2.54
CA PHE A 104 -5.13 -13.99 -2.00
C PHE A 104 -5.69 -12.68 -2.60
N SER A 105 -4.83 -11.71 -2.89
CA SER A 105 -5.25 -10.48 -3.57
C SER A 105 -5.76 -10.75 -4.98
N VAL A 106 -5.09 -11.60 -5.74
CA VAL A 106 -5.54 -11.99 -7.09
C VAL A 106 -6.87 -12.73 -7.03
N TRP A 107 -7.03 -13.64 -6.07
CA TRP A 107 -8.28 -14.35 -5.87
C TRP A 107 -9.44 -13.41 -5.50
N LEU A 108 -9.22 -12.47 -4.55
CA LEU A 108 -10.21 -11.47 -4.19
C LEU A 108 -10.62 -10.58 -5.36
N LEU A 109 -9.64 -10.14 -6.16
CA LEU A 109 -9.92 -9.36 -7.36
C LEU A 109 -10.80 -10.13 -8.35
N LEU A 110 -10.51 -11.41 -8.57
CA LEU A 110 -11.34 -12.28 -9.39
C LEU A 110 -12.79 -12.35 -8.90
N VAL A 111 -12.97 -12.55 -7.59
CA VAL A 111 -14.31 -12.67 -6.98
C VAL A 111 -15.08 -11.36 -7.05
N TRP A 112 -14.40 -10.21 -6.87
CA TRP A 112 -15.07 -8.90 -6.79
C TRP A 112 -15.25 -8.21 -8.13
N THR A 113 -14.31 -8.35 -9.05
CA THR A 113 -14.31 -7.61 -10.31
C THR A 113 -14.47 -8.48 -11.55
N GLY A 114 -14.36 -9.81 -11.39
CA GLY A 114 -14.34 -10.75 -12.51
C GLY A 114 -13.09 -10.64 -13.39
N SER A 115 -12.12 -9.78 -13.04
CA SER A 115 -10.90 -9.54 -13.81
C SER A 115 -9.65 -9.82 -12.98
N LYS A 116 -8.63 -10.43 -13.60
CA LYS A 116 -7.35 -10.70 -12.94
C LYS A 116 -6.47 -9.44 -12.99
N GLY A 117 -6.03 -8.97 -11.83
CA GLY A 117 -4.93 -8.01 -11.72
C GLY A 117 -5.28 -6.53 -11.87
N THR A 118 -6.56 -6.15 -11.96
CA THR A 118 -6.95 -4.73 -12.01
C THR A 118 -8.18 -4.41 -11.17
N THR A 119 -8.15 -3.25 -10.53
CA THR A 119 -9.29 -2.66 -9.81
C THR A 119 -10.01 -1.59 -10.65
N ALA A 120 -9.71 -1.46 -11.94
CA ALA A 120 -10.22 -0.41 -12.81
C ALA A 120 -11.76 -0.35 -12.86
N ASN A 121 -12.44 -1.46 -12.60
CA ASN A 121 -13.90 -1.55 -12.60
C ASN A 121 -14.55 -1.13 -11.27
N LEU A 122 -13.76 -0.82 -10.23
CA LEU A 122 -14.30 -0.38 -8.94
C LEU A 122 -14.36 1.16 -8.90
N PRO A 123 -15.52 1.76 -8.63
CA PRO A 123 -15.69 3.20 -8.53
C PRO A 123 -15.09 3.72 -7.21
N SER A 124 -13.77 3.77 -7.12
CA SER A 124 -13.09 4.31 -5.94
C SER A 124 -12.99 5.83 -5.99
N LYS A 125 -13.14 6.48 -4.84
CA LYS A 125 -12.93 7.94 -4.71
C LYS A 125 -11.49 8.23 -4.28
N VAL A 126 -10.92 9.26 -4.88
CA VAL A 126 -9.59 9.77 -4.53
C VAL A 126 -9.72 10.73 -3.35
N LEU A 127 -8.72 10.76 -2.47
CA LEU A 127 -8.63 11.75 -1.39
C LEU A 127 -8.63 13.16 -2.00
N PRO A 128 -9.29 14.16 -1.35
CA PRO A 128 -9.28 15.52 -1.82
C PRO A 128 -7.84 16.04 -1.92
N THR A 129 -7.51 16.64 -3.05
CA THR A 129 -6.20 17.27 -3.25
C THR A 129 -6.05 18.43 -2.28
N VAL A 130 -4.97 18.41 -1.49
CA VAL A 130 -4.61 19.55 -0.63
C VAL A 130 -3.96 20.60 -1.54
N ASP A 131 -4.71 21.67 -1.84
CA ASP A 131 -4.18 22.81 -2.56
C ASP A 131 -3.18 23.56 -1.67
N ILE A 132 -1.90 23.25 -1.82
CA ILE A 132 -0.84 24.01 -1.17
C ILE A 132 -0.58 25.25 -2.04
N PRO A 133 -0.84 26.48 -1.55
CA PRO A 133 -0.76 27.68 -2.39
C PRO A 133 0.63 27.98 -2.95
N PHE A 134 1.66 27.32 -2.44
CA PHE A 134 3.05 27.51 -2.88
C PHE A 134 3.45 26.62 -4.10
N ILE A 135 2.62 25.64 -4.49
CA ILE A 135 2.93 24.67 -5.54
C ILE A 135 2.02 24.87 -6.78
N LYS A 136 1.11 25.85 -6.73
CA LYS A 136 0.17 26.13 -7.84
C LYS A 136 0.83 26.54 -9.16
N ASP A 137 2.06 27.00 -9.11
CA ASP A 137 2.80 27.47 -10.29
C ASP A 137 3.60 26.37 -11.02
N ILE A 138 3.57 25.14 -10.51
CA ILE A 138 4.16 24.01 -11.21
C ILE A 138 3.06 23.34 -12.04
N PRO A 139 3.13 23.38 -13.39
CA PRO A 139 2.12 22.80 -14.26
C PRO A 139 2.20 21.27 -14.22
N VAL A 140 1.72 20.66 -13.13
CA VAL A 140 1.52 19.22 -13.04
C VAL A 140 0.10 18.94 -13.49
N ARG A 141 -0.11 18.83 -14.80
CA ARG A 141 -1.34 18.29 -15.37
C ARG A 141 -1.25 16.77 -15.27
N GLY A 142 -2.04 16.17 -14.38
CA GLY A 142 -2.28 14.75 -14.29
C GLY A 142 -3.44 14.31 -15.13
#